data_3d3f86f61cf416ccb00ddd6fa2bd5175
#
_entry.id   3d3f86f61cf416ccb00ddd6fa2bd5175
#
_cell.length_a   1.000
_cell.length_b   1.000
_cell.length_c   1.000
_cell.angle_alpha   90.00
_cell.angle_beta   90.00
_cell.angle_gamma   90.00
#
_symmetry.space_group_name_H-M   'P 1'
#
loop_
_entity.id
_entity.type
_entity.pdbx_description
1 polymer ?
#
loop_
_entity_poly.entity_id
_entity_poly.type
_entity_poly.pdbx_seq_one_letter_code
_entity_poly.pdbx_strand_id
1 'polypeptide(L)'
;MSDPRLQRKFLRAPLKSTALYVDGEHVFKARTLNLSEGGLLLSELPHIPEINSLPIAINLIQYPRFQGMALDDVKQLSTDDFARTIIKTKVRMVRSFENQSNVDKVFINFIGCEFYNPDPEFKLAVFSYVENFAKNTVYLLSLFESLGNRTEQLELLRSVAHLLGYDRRMKVPLLRAKVLHDYQSLGSL
;
A
#
# COMPACT_ATOMS: atom_id res chain seq x y z
N MET A 1 -9.54 27.39 -4.40
CA MET A 1 -8.06 27.32 -4.44
C MET A 1 -7.62 26.48 -3.26
N SER A 2 -7.09 25.29 -3.49
CA SER A 2 -6.57 24.43 -2.42
C SER A 2 -5.29 25.05 -1.85
N ASP A 3 -5.15 25.05 -0.52
CA ASP A 3 -3.95 25.55 0.16
C ASP A 3 -2.74 24.70 -0.31
N PRO A 4 -1.69 25.29 -0.92
CA PRO A 4 -0.53 24.54 -1.41
C PRO A 4 0.21 23.78 -0.30
N ARG A 5 -0.01 24.13 0.98
CA ARG A 5 0.53 23.41 2.14
C ARG A 5 -0.14 22.06 2.38
N LEU A 6 -1.30 21.80 1.78
CA LEU A 6 -2.03 20.55 1.89
C LEU A 6 -1.70 19.55 0.76
N GLN A 7 -0.93 19.96 -0.25
CA GLN A 7 -0.50 19.08 -1.32
C GLN A 7 0.55 18.08 -0.81
N ARG A 8 0.26 16.80 -1.00
CA ARG A 8 1.20 15.73 -0.65
C ARG A 8 2.37 15.72 -1.62
N LYS A 9 3.57 15.67 -1.10
CA LYS A 9 4.80 15.65 -1.91
C LYS A 9 5.04 14.30 -2.59
N PHE A 10 4.55 13.21 -2.03
CA PHE A 10 4.82 11.84 -2.47
C PHE A 10 3.54 11.03 -2.65
N LEU A 11 3.53 10.18 -3.67
CA LEU A 11 2.50 9.17 -3.87
C LEU A 11 2.46 8.21 -2.68
N ARG A 12 1.27 7.71 -2.33
CA ARG A 12 1.07 6.74 -1.25
C ARG A 12 0.40 5.50 -1.78
N ALA A 13 1.13 4.40 -1.82
CA ALA A 13 0.58 3.11 -2.16
C ALA A 13 0.04 2.39 -0.91
N PRO A 14 -1.11 1.70 -0.98
CA PRO A 14 -1.57 0.85 0.10
C PRO A 14 -0.58 -0.30 0.31
N LEU A 15 -0.21 -0.56 1.55
CA LEU A 15 0.67 -1.68 1.93
C LEU A 15 0.08 -2.35 3.17
N LYS A 16 -0.57 -3.50 2.98
CA LYS A 16 -1.10 -4.32 4.07
C LYS A 16 -0.09 -5.40 4.43
N SER A 17 0.93 -5.05 5.17
CA SER A 17 2.02 -5.93 5.55
C SER A 17 2.34 -5.82 7.03
N THR A 18 3.06 -6.79 7.56
CA THR A 18 3.60 -6.75 8.92
C THR A 18 4.80 -5.82 8.97
N ALA A 19 4.85 -4.96 9.98
CA ALA A 19 6.03 -4.24 10.39
C ALA A 19 6.44 -4.68 11.80
N LEU A 20 7.74 -4.72 12.04
CA LEU A 20 8.32 -4.88 13.38
C LEU A 20 9.02 -3.57 13.73
N TYR A 21 8.80 -3.07 14.93
CA TYR A 21 9.49 -1.88 15.43
C TYR A 21 10.05 -2.13 16.84
N VAL A 22 11.09 -1.38 17.18
CA VAL A 22 11.74 -1.45 18.48
C VAL A 22 11.32 -0.24 19.32
N ASP A 23 10.79 -0.48 20.52
CA ASP A 23 10.48 0.54 21.51
C ASP A 23 11.09 0.11 22.85
N GLY A 24 12.06 0.89 23.34
CA GLY A 24 12.90 0.48 24.45
C GLY A 24 13.70 -0.79 24.15
N GLU A 25 13.57 -1.79 25.01
CA GLU A 25 14.23 -3.11 24.87
C GLU A 25 13.36 -4.16 24.17
N HIS A 26 12.17 -3.79 23.70
CA HIS A 26 11.18 -4.72 23.16
C HIS A 26 10.95 -4.53 21.67
N VAL A 27 10.64 -5.65 21.02
CA VAL A 27 10.23 -5.67 19.61
C VAL A 27 8.72 -5.88 19.56
N PHE A 28 8.03 -4.97 18.90
CA PHE A 28 6.59 -5.00 18.72
C PHE A 28 6.21 -5.23 17.28
N LYS A 29 5.02 -5.80 17.09
CA LYS A 29 4.40 -5.99 15.79
C LYS A 29 3.36 -4.89 15.55
N ALA A 30 3.37 -4.33 14.35
CA ALA A 30 2.33 -3.45 13.85
C ALA A 30 1.93 -3.89 12.44
N ARG A 31 0.90 -3.26 11.91
CA ARG A 31 0.46 -3.42 10.53
C ARG A 31 0.67 -2.13 9.76
N THR A 32 1.29 -2.23 8.59
CA THR A 32 1.35 -1.11 7.65
C THR A 32 0.01 -0.98 6.93
N LEU A 33 -0.45 0.26 6.70
CA LEU A 33 -1.65 0.57 5.92
C LEU A 33 -1.30 1.18 4.57
N ASN A 34 -0.32 2.06 4.55
CA ASN A 34 0.19 2.66 3.32
C ASN A 34 1.66 3.05 3.49
N LEU A 35 2.30 3.21 2.34
CA LEU A 35 3.71 3.53 2.21
C LEU A 35 3.89 4.61 1.14
N SER A 36 4.79 5.54 1.37
CA SER A 36 5.25 6.55 0.41
C SER A 36 6.76 6.73 0.55
N GLU A 37 7.38 7.46 -0.38
CA GLU A 37 8.81 7.79 -0.28
C GLU A 37 9.15 8.61 0.97
N GLY A 38 8.19 9.35 1.52
CA GLY A 38 8.42 10.18 2.72
C GLY A 38 8.12 9.49 4.04
N GLY A 39 7.36 8.38 4.03
CA GLY A 39 6.96 7.73 5.28
C GLY A 39 5.85 6.71 5.12
N LEU A 40 5.29 6.28 6.24
CA LEU A 40 4.28 5.23 6.31
C LEU A 40 3.22 5.50 7.39
N LEU A 41 2.11 4.81 7.27
CA LEU A 41 1.07 4.75 8.29
C LEU A 41 1.03 3.34 8.89
N LEU A 42 1.13 3.27 10.22
CA LEU A 42 1.00 2.03 10.99
C LEU A 42 -0.34 2.00 11.73
N SER A 43 -0.84 0.80 11.95
CA SER A 43 -2.01 0.48 12.77
C SER A 43 -1.78 -0.79 13.58
N GLU A 44 -2.75 -1.16 14.39
CA GLU A 44 -2.70 -2.35 15.23
C GLU A 44 -1.48 -2.35 16.18
N LEU A 45 -1.10 -1.16 16.66
CA LEU A 45 -0.06 -1.05 17.67
C LEU A 45 -0.63 -1.39 19.05
N PRO A 46 0.10 -2.15 19.87
CA PRO A 46 -0.35 -2.46 21.24
C PRO A 46 -0.43 -1.20 22.13
N HIS A 47 0.39 -0.20 21.84
CA HIS A 47 0.42 1.10 22.50
C HIS A 47 1.04 2.15 21.55
N ILE A 48 0.89 3.41 21.88
CA ILE A 48 1.63 4.49 21.19
C ILE A 48 3.04 4.51 21.78
N PRO A 49 4.11 4.36 20.94
CA PRO A 49 5.48 4.36 21.42
C PRO A 49 5.86 5.63 22.16
N GLU A 50 6.63 5.48 23.23
CA GLU A 50 7.14 6.61 24.02
C GLU A 50 8.31 7.31 23.34
N ILE A 51 9.10 6.56 22.55
CA ILE A 51 10.27 7.06 21.83
C ILE A 51 9.84 7.59 20.47
N ASN A 52 10.20 8.82 20.17
CA ASN A 52 9.81 9.45 18.91
C ASN A 52 10.56 8.89 17.68
N SER A 53 11.72 8.26 17.86
CA SER A 53 12.53 7.68 16.76
C SER A 53 12.65 6.17 16.94
N LEU A 54 12.03 5.40 16.06
CA LEU A 54 11.90 3.95 16.14
C LEU A 54 12.67 3.26 15.01
N PRO A 55 13.54 2.29 15.31
CA PRO A 55 13.99 1.31 14.32
C PRO A 55 12.79 0.48 13.84
N ILE A 56 12.65 0.32 12.53
CA ILE A 56 11.55 -0.44 11.93
C ILE A 56 12.06 -1.38 10.84
N ALA A 57 11.45 -2.55 10.76
CA ALA A 57 11.60 -3.50 9.65
C ALA A 57 10.23 -3.71 8.99
N ILE A 58 10.18 -3.60 7.69
CA ILE A 58 8.95 -3.68 6.89
C ILE A 58 9.10 -4.80 5.88
N ASN A 59 8.10 -5.68 5.79
CA ASN A 59 8.04 -6.68 4.75
C ASN A 59 7.38 -6.06 3.50
N LEU A 60 8.17 -5.87 2.45
CA LEU A 60 7.77 -5.23 1.21
C LEU A 60 7.56 -6.26 0.11
N ILE A 61 6.39 -6.23 -0.52
CA ILE A 61 6.06 -7.07 -1.68
C ILE A 61 6.62 -6.41 -2.93
N GLN A 62 7.24 -7.20 -3.80
CA GLN A 62 7.72 -6.73 -5.10
C GLN A 62 6.69 -7.07 -6.18
N TYR A 63 5.88 -6.09 -6.57
CA TYR A 63 4.92 -6.27 -7.64
C TYR A 63 5.62 -6.38 -9.00
N PRO A 64 5.32 -7.42 -9.81
CA PRO A 64 5.70 -7.42 -11.21
C PRO A 64 4.88 -6.35 -11.97
N ARG A 65 5.32 -5.99 -13.16
CA ARG A 65 4.51 -5.17 -14.07
C ARG A 65 3.55 -6.08 -14.83
N PHE A 66 2.26 -5.91 -14.62
CA PHE A 66 1.24 -6.74 -15.28
C PHE A 66 1.02 -6.35 -16.74
N GLN A 67 1.30 -5.10 -17.10
CA GLN A 67 1.22 -4.64 -18.48
C GLN A 67 2.19 -5.41 -19.37
N GLY A 68 1.67 -6.04 -20.43
CA GLY A 68 2.44 -6.86 -21.37
C GLY A 68 2.59 -8.33 -20.99
N MET A 69 2.06 -8.77 -19.85
CA MET A 69 1.96 -10.18 -19.50
C MET A 69 0.81 -10.85 -20.28
N ALA A 70 1.01 -12.09 -20.69
CA ALA A 70 -0.07 -12.88 -21.28
C ALA A 70 -1.17 -13.15 -20.24
N LEU A 71 -2.42 -13.31 -20.72
CA LEU A 71 -3.57 -13.58 -19.84
C LEU A 71 -3.34 -14.83 -18.98
N ASP A 72 -2.80 -15.87 -19.57
CA ASP A 72 -2.59 -17.14 -18.87
C ASP A 72 -1.51 -17.02 -17.79
N ASP A 73 -0.46 -16.22 -18.03
CA ASP A 73 0.55 -15.93 -17.01
C ASP A 73 -0.06 -15.18 -15.82
N VAL A 74 -0.87 -14.14 -16.10
CA VAL A 74 -1.55 -13.37 -15.04
C VAL A 74 -2.53 -14.23 -14.24
N LYS A 75 -3.23 -15.16 -14.90
CA LYS A 75 -4.16 -16.08 -14.22
C LYS A 75 -3.49 -17.07 -13.29
N GLN A 76 -2.26 -17.48 -13.61
CA GLN A 76 -1.47 -18.41 -12.80
C GLN A 76 -0.78 -17.73 -11.60
N LEU A 77 -0.61 -16.40 -11.63
CA LEU A 77 0.02 -15.68 -10.53
C LEU A 77 -0.84 -15.72 -9.25
N SER A 78 -0.17 -15.94 -8.15
CA SER A 78 -0.66 -15.71 -6.80
C SER A 78 0.13 -14.60 -6.12
N THR A 79 -0.48 -13.89 -5.18
CA THR A 79 0.24 -12.93 -4.33
C THR A 79 1.35 -13.58 -3.50
N ASP A 80 1.28 -14.89 -3.30
CA ASP A 80 2.31 -15.65 -2.58
C ASP A 80 3.56 -15.91 -3.42
N ASP A 81 3.43 -15.83 -4.76
CA ASP A 81 4.55 -15.97 -5.70
C ASP A 81 5.40 -14.69 -5.79
N PHE A 82 4.90 -13.58 -5.27
CA PHE A 82 5.62 -12.32 -5.33
C PHE A 82 6.82 -12.32 -4.39
N ALA A 83 7.97 -11.92 -4.92
CA ALA A 83 9.17 -11.73 -4.12
C ALA A 83 8.88 -10.75 -2.97
N ARG A 84 9.46 -11.02 -1.82
CA ARG A 84 9.34 -10.20 -0.61
C ARG A 84 10.72 -9.82 -0.12
N THR A 85 10.86 -8.57 0.27
CA THR A 85 12.12 -8.04 0.81
C THR A 85 11.85 -7.38 2.14
N ILE A 86 12.67 -7.70 3.14
CA ILE A 86 12.62 -6.98 4.42
C ILE A 86 13.55 -5.79 4.31
N ILE A 87 12.96 -4.59 4.35
CA ILE A 87 13.68 -3.33 4.39
C ILE A 87 13.70 -2.77 5.81
N LYS A 88 14.79 -2.13 6.21
CA LYS A 88 15.00 -1.61 7.55
C LYS A 88 15.41 -0.15 7.51
N THR A 89 14.86 0.64 8.41
CA THR A 89 15.25 2.06 8.59
C THR A 89 14.88 2.53 9.99
N LYS A 90 15.14 3.81 10.26
CA LYS A 90 14.54 4.52 11.40
C LYS A 90 13.39 5.38 10.93
N VAL A 91 12.35 5.47 11.74
CA VAL A 91 11.22 6.37 11.52
C VAL A 91 11.07 7.34 12.66
N ARG A 92 10.56 8.53 12.34
CA ARG A 92 10.12 9.51 13.34
C ARG A 92 8.61 9.56 13.34
N MET A 93 8.00 9.45 14.50
CA MET A 93 6.57 9.64 14.67
C MET A 93 6.21 11.11 14.44
N VAL A 94 5.28 11.37 13.50
CA VAL A 94 4.82 12.73 13.14
C VAL A 94 3.46 13.01 13.79
N ARG A 95 2.62 12.00 13.88
CA ARG A 95 1.28 12.11 14.47
C ARG A 95 0.81 10.77 14.97
N SER A 96 0.02 10.80 16.01
CA SER A 96 -0.76 9.66 16.50
C SER A 96 -2.24 10.03 16.55
N PHE A 97 -3.11 9.07 16.32
CA PHE A 97 -4.54 9.21 16.51
C PHE A 97 -5.17 7.85 16.79
N GLU A 98 -6.25 7.89 17.55
CA GLU A 98 -7.05 6.72 17.84
C GLU A 98 -8.31 6.76 16.97
N ASN A 99 -8.73 5.61 16.48
CA ASN A 99 -10.01 5.47 15.80
C ASN A 99 -10.75 4.27 16.38
N GLN A 100 -12.05 4.39 16.51
CA GLN A 100 -12.88 3.30 16.98
C GLN A 100 -13.23 2.38 15.80
N SER A 101 -12.99 1.08 15.97
CA SER A 101 -13.45 0.08 15.00
C SER A 101 -14.97 0.10 14.90
N ASN A 102 -15.49 0.15 13.69
CA ASN A 102 -16.94 0.11 13.45
C ASN A 102 -17.59 -1.23 13.80
N VAL A 103 -16.79 -2.28 13.91
CA VAL A 103 -17.28 -3.65 14.13
C VAL A 103 -17.27 -4.01 15.60
N ASP A 104 -16.14 -3.81 16.28
CA ASP A 104 -15.92 -4.32 17.64
C ASP A 104 -15.90 -3.22 18.71
N LYS A 105 -16.08 -1.96 18.31
CA LYS A 105 -15.93 -0.77 19.18
C LYS A 105 -14.59 -0.69 19.93
N VAL A 106 -13.58 -1.43 19.45
CA VAL A 106 -12.22 -1.41 19.99
C VAL A 106 -11.49 -0.20 19.44
N PHE A 107 -10.75 0.50 20.30
CA PHE A 107 -9.87 1.57 19.87
C PHE A 107 -8.64 0.99 19.17
N ILE A 108 -8.34 1.51 18.00
CA ILE A 108 -7.17 1.13 17.21
C ILE A 108 -6.24 2.33 17.14
N ASN A 109 -5.01 2.13 17.59
CA ASN A 109 -3.98 3.14 17.51
C ASN A 109 -3.39 3.22 16.10
N PHE A 110 -3.25 4.45 15.60
CA PHE A 110 -2.61 4.74 14.33
C PHE A 110 -1.46 5.71 14.56
N ILE A 111 -0.34 5.47 13.93
CA ILE A 111 0.79 6.41 13.91
C ILE A 111 1.25 6.68 12.47
N GLY A 112 1.32 7.96 12.13
CA GLY A 112 1.96 8.43 10.91
C GLY A 112 3.43 8.70 11.19
N CYS A 113 4.29 8.07 10.41
CA CYS A 113 5.74 8.17 10.56
C CYS A 113 6.37 8.75 9.30
N GLU A 114 7.43 9.54 9.46
CA GLU A 114 8.37 9.90 8.40
C GLU A 114 9.64 9.06 8.50
N PHE A 115 10.29 8.78 7.38
CA PHE A 115 11.58 8.11 7.37
C PHE A 115 12.70 9.07 7.80
N TYR A 116 13.55 8.59 8.70
CA TYR A 116 14.67 9.36 9.20
C TYR A 116 15.98 8.84 8.63
N ASN A 117 16.62 9.65 7.76
CA ASN A 117 17.87 9.33 7.08
C ASN A 117 17.90 7.92 6.46
N PRO A 118 16.89 7.53 5.64
CA PRO A 118 16.91 6.24 4.98
C PRO A 118 18.08 6.16 3.99
N ASP A 119 18.72 4.99 3.94
CA ASP A 119 19.79 4.74 2.98
C ASP A 119 19.28 4.67 1.53
N PRO A 120 20.18 4.73 0.53
CA PRO A 120 19.79 4.71 -0.88
C PRO A 120 19.07 3.43 -1.30
N GLU A 121 19.43 2.28 -0.74
CA GLU A 121 18.83 0.98 -1.07
C GLU A 121 17.37 0.93 -0.57
N PHE A 122 17.14 1.38 0.66
CA PHE A 122 15.79 1.53 1.20
C PHE A 122 14.93 2.46 0.34
N LYS A 123 15.46 3.63 -0.04
CA LYS A 123 14.74 4.59 -0.89
C LYS A 123 14.35 3.98 -2.23
N LEU A 124 15.29 3.27 -2.87
CA LEU A 124 15.05 2.60 -4.14
C LEU A 124 13.96 1.52 -4.02
N ALA A 125 14.00 0.71 -2.96
CA ALA A 125 13.00 -0.32 -2.73
C ALA A 125 11.58 0.27 -2.53
N VAL A 126 11.46 1.34 -1.73
CA VAL A 126 10.19 2.04 -1.51
C VAL A 126 9.70 2.69 -2.80
N PHE A 127 10.56 3.40 -3.52
CA PHE A 127 10.23 4.02 -4.80
C PHE A 127 9.72 2.98 -5.81
N SER A 128 10.44 1.87 -5.99
CA SER A 128 10.06 0.80 -6.90
C SER A 128 8.71 0.19 -6.55
N TYR A 129 8.43 0.00 -5.26
CA TYR A 129 7.14 -0.48 -4.78
C TYR A 129 5.99 0.48 -5.17
N VAL A 130 6.13 1.75 -4.81
CA VAL A 130 5.10 2.77 -5.04
C VAL A 130 4.87 2.96 -6.54
N GLU A 131 5.94 3.04 -7.33
CA GLU A 131 5.88 3.20 -8.77
C GLU A 131 5.20 2.00 -9.46
N ASN A 132 5.59 0.77 -9.12
CA ASN A 132 5.00 -0.42 -9.72
C ASN A 132 3.53 -0.58 -9.33
N PHE A 133 3.16 -0.28 -8.08
CA PHE A 133 1.76 -0.27 -7.67
C PHE A 133 0.95 0.76 -8.47
N ALA A 134 1.46 1.99 -8.61
CA ALA A 134 0.80 3.04 -9.39
C ALA A 134 0.63 2.65 -10.88
N LYS A 135 1.68 2.14 -11.52
CA LYS A 135 1.63 1.68 -12.91
C LYS A 135 0.64 0.54 -13.12
N ASN A 136 0.61 -0.43 -12.21
CA ASN A 136 -0.35 -1.53 -12.26
C ASN A 136 -1.80 -1.06 -12.03
N THR A 137 -2.00 -0.02 -11.21
CA THR A 137 -3.32 0.59 -11.00
C THR A 137 -3.79 1.32 -12.26
N VAL A 138 -2.91 2.05 -12.94
CA VAL A 138 -3.20 2.68 -14.26
C VAL A 138 -3.53 1.61 -15.30
N TYR A 139 -2.76 0.52 -15.35
CA TYR A 139 -3.06 -0.60 -16.24
C TYR A 139 -4.43 -1.21 -15.93
N LEU A 140 -4.76 -1.44 -14.66
CA LEU A 140 -6.10 -1.92 -14.28
C LEU A 140 -7.20 -0.96 -14.72
N LEU A 141 -7.01 0.36 -14.60
CA LEU A 141 -7.97 1.36 -15.09
C LEU A 141 -8.15 1.28 -16.62
N SER A 142 -7.07 1.07 -17.39
CA SER A 142 -7.17 0.91 -18.85
C SER A 142 -7.94 -0.36 -19.26
N LEU A 143 -7.89 -1.42 -18.46
CA LEU A 143 -8.68 -2.63 -18.70
C LEU A 143 -10.19 -2.38 -18.58
N PHE A 144 -10.63 -1.46 -17.70
CA PHE A 144 -12.05 -1.08 -17.63
C PHE A 144 -12.52 -0.34 -18.89
N GLU A 145 -11.65 0.45 -19.51
CA GLU A 145 -11.97 1.20 -20.74
C GLU A 145 -12.02 0.29 -21.96
N SER A 146 -11.19 -0.75 -21.97
CA SER A 146 -11.17 -1.74 -23.05
C SER A 146 -12.18 -2.88 -22.85
N LEU A 147 -12.96 -2.85 -21.76
CA LEU A 147 -13.89 -3.92 -21.40
C LEU A 147 -15.03 -3.98 -22.44
N GLY A 148 -14.87 -4.86 -23.44
CA GLY A 148 -15.93 -5.25 -24.36
C GLY A 148 -16.75 -6.41 -23.79
N ASN A 149 -17.58 -7.05 -24.66
CA ASN A 149 -18.36 -8.23 -24.31
C ASN A 149 -17.54 -9.55 -24.25
N ARG A 150 -16.21 -9.46 -24.10
CA ARG A 150 -15.32 -10.63 -24.10
C ARG A 150 -15.06 -11.13 -22.68
N THR A 151 -15.39 -12.39 -22.44
CA THR A 151 -15.19 -13.06 -21.14
C THR A 151 -13.73 -13.02 -20.69
N GLU A 152 -12.78 -13.17 -21.61
CA GLU A 152 -11.35 -13.16 -21.34
C GLU A 152 -10.86 -11.80 -20.77
N GLN A 153 -11.38 -10.69 -21.29
CA GLN A 153 -11.04 -9.36 -20.79
C GLN A 153 -11.55 -9.15 -19.36
N LEU A 154 -12.74 -9.66 -19.05
CA LEU A 154 -13.28 -9.59 -17.69
C LEU A 154 -12.46 -10.47 -16.73
N GLU A 155 -12.01 -11.63 -17.15
CA GLU A 155 -11.14 -12.49 -16.34
C GLU A 155 -9.80 -11.85 -16.08
N LEU A 156 -9.14 -11.25 -17.08
CA LEU A 156 -7.90 -10.52 -16.93
C LEU A 156 -8.06 -9.37 -15.93
N LEU A 157 -9.09 -8.55 -16.10
CA LEU A 157 -9.41 -7.45 -15.19
C LEU A 157 -9.55 -7.93 -13.75
N ARG A 158 -10.31 -9.01 -13.52
CA ARG A 158 -10.53 -9.57 -12.18
C ARG A 158 -9.25 -10.17 -11.59
N SER A 159 -8.41 -10.79 -12.40
CA SER A 159 -7.13 -11.34 -11.95
C SER A 159 -6.16 -10.23 -11.53
N VAL A 160 -5.99 -9.21 -12.37
CA VAL A 160 -5.14 -8.04 -12.03
C VAL A 160 -5.68 -7.33 -10.78
N ALA A 161 -6.99 -7.11 -10.70
CA ALA A 161 -7.60 -6.49 -9.52
C ALA A 161 -7.32 -7.28 -8.24
N HIS A 162 -7.44 -8.61 -8.31
CA HIS A 162 -7.17 -9.49 -7.18
C HIS A 162 -5.71 -9.43 -6.73
N LEU A 163 -4.77 -9.47 -7.67
CA LEU A 163 -3.33 -9.34 -7.39
C LEU A 163 -2.97 -7.99 -6.74
N LEU A 164 -3.75 -6.95 -7.00
CA LEU A 164 -3.62 -5.64 -6.34
C LEU A 164 -4.40 -5.55 -5.00
N GLY A 165 -5.03 -6.64 -4.56
CA GLY A 165 -5.71 -6.73 -3.27
C GLY A 165 -7.18 -6.33 -3.27
N TYR A 166 -7.82 -6.22 -4.45
CA TYR A 166 -9.26 -6.01 -4.55
C TYR A 166 -10.04 -7.32 -4.48
N ASP A 167 -11.27 -7.26 -3.97
CA ASP A 167 -12.15 -8.43 -3.91
C ASP A 167 -12.55 -8.87 -5.33
N ARG A 168 -12.24 -10.11 -5.66
CA ARG A 168 -12.52 -10.74 -6.95
C ARG A 168 -14.03 -10.83 -7.27
N ARG A 169 -14.88 -10.82 -6.25
CA ARG A 169 -16.34 -10.92 -6.36
C ARG A 169 -17.04 -9.56 -6.48
N MET A 170 -16.31 -8.48 -6.33
CA MET A 170 -16.88 -7.13 -6.40
C MET A 170 -17.53 -6.89 -7.76
N LYS A 171 -18.70 -6.24 -7.78
CA LYS A 171 -19.38 -5.83 -9.03
C LYS A 171 -18.47 -4.86 -9.81
N VAL A 172 -18.37 -5.03 -11.12
CA VAL A 172 -17.45 -4.27 -11.98
C VAL A 172 -17.58 -2.74 -11.82
N PRO A 173 -18.79 -2.15 -11.79
CA PRO A 173 -18.91 -0.70 -11.59
C PRO A 173 -18.38 -0.23 -10.22
N LEU A 174 -18.61 -1.02 -9.17
CA LEU A 174 -18.12 -0.71 -7.83
C LEU A 174 -16.59 -0.87 -7.75
N LEU A 175 -16.07 -1.92 -8.37
CA LEU A 175 -14.63 -2.15 -8.48
C LEU A 175 -13.94 -0.97 -9.19
N ARG A 176 -14.51 -0.52 -10.34
CA ARG A 176 -13.98 0.64 -11.07
C ARG A 176 -13.97 1.90 -10.21
N ALA A 177 -15.08 2.19 -9.54
CA ALA A 177 -15.18 3.35 -8.66
C ALA A 177 -14.13 3.31 -7.53
N LYS A 178 -13.93 2.13 -6.93
CA LYS A 178 -12.94 1.93 -5.87
C LYS A 178 -11.51 2.09 -6.39
N VAL A 179 -11.18 1.48 -7.52
CA VAL A 179 -9.85 1.60 -8.13
C VAL A 179 -9.54 3.04 -8.52
N LEU A 180 -10.52 3.76 -9.08
CA LEU A 180 -10.37 5.17 -9.41
C LEU A 180 -10.17 6.04 -8.17
N HIS A 181 -10.94 5.82 -7.12
CA HIS A 181 -10.77 6.51 -5.85
C HIS A 181 -9.38 6.24 -5.24
N ASP A 182 -8.94 4.96 -5.25
CA ASP A 182 -7.63 4.60 -4.72
C ASP A 182 -6.51 5.22 -5.56
N TYR A 183 -6.64 5.26 -6.89
CA TYR A 183 -5.71 5.94 -7.79
C TYR A 183 -5.62 7.45 -7.49
N GLN A 184 -6.74 8.12 -7.34
CA GLN A 184 -6.79 9.54 -6.96
C GLN A 184 -6.14 9.78 -5.58
N SER A 185 -6.25 8.80 -4.68
CA SER A 185 -5.65 8.87 -3.35
C SER A 185 -4.13 8.62 -3.35
N LEU A 186 -3.56 8.02 -4.42
CA LEU A 186 -2.10 7.87 -4.56
C LEU A 186 -1.43 9.24 -4.69
N GLY A 187 -1.97 10.08 -5.57
CA GLY A 187 -1.55 11.46 -5.71
C GLY A 187 -2.26 12.33 -4.66
N SER A 188 -1.61 13.37 -4.24
CA SER A 188 -2.28 14.40 -3.47
C SER A 188 -3.29 15.12 -4.36
N LEU A 189 -4.49 15.08 -3.97
CA LEU A 189 -5.46 16.07 -4.39
C LEU A 189 -5.31 17.32 -3.56
#